data_65529c3809cde2565102de7e4f358f67
#
_entry.id   65529c3809cde2565102de7e4f358f67
#
_cell.length_a   1.000
_cell.length_b   1.000
_cell.length_c   1.000
_cell.angle_alpha   90.00
_cell.angle_beta   90.00
_cell.angle_gamma   90.00
#
_symmetry.space_group_name_H-M   'P 1'
#
loop_
_entity.id
_entity.type
_entity.pdbx_description
1 polymer ?
#
loop_
_entity_poly.entity_id
_entity_poly.type
_entity_poly.pdbx_seq_one_letter_code
_entity_poly.pdbx_strand_id
1 'polypeptide(L)'
;MLRTSLQAWLSRNVEGPLEDLAGGRARLRIILMLACILALDSADKATLGAVAAQLKPALHIDNLEIGLLVAVTVASSALLTLPFGILVDRFNRRNLLVAGIALWSLAMVWCGAATSYETLFAARLALGIVMAIGSPAIASLIGDCFKASERSRIYGYIISGELIGVAIGFLMSGNVAALSWRAPFIVLAVLGLLLAYFIARNLPEPRRGGRGRLQEEPGRPVHDGVRIRDVVRDQGIDPVEPLILRDDPARMKIWPAVQYVLSLPTYRMLIIASALGYFYFTGLRTFVVVFMRGHFDLSQTASSTFVVVIGLGAIAGVLVTGYLADRMVAKGRVSARMSVGAGAYFLAVAALVPAMLLPKLGMAAPFMFIAAGGLGGAFPPVDAARLDVMHSRLWGRAEGVRSTIVYLAQAASPPLFGWLSSLLGGNGGTGFGASGGANGGAQSGGGNLDITFLVMLVALFAAAVVLLVGARSYPRDVATAVASERATKDAQGAQQNGEPA
;
A
#
# COMPACT_ATOMS: atom_id res chain seq x y z
N MET A 1 30.81 -6.55 -28.16
CA MET A 1 31.35 -7.21 -26.97
C MET A 1 30.78 -6.68 -25.64
N LEU A 2 30.70 -5.37 -25.38
CA LEU A 2 30.14 -4.83 -24.11
C LEU A 2 28.65 -5.17 -23.89
N ARG A 3 27.79 -5.18 -24.93
CA ARG A 3 26.38 -5.54 -24.84
C ARG A 3 26.14 -7.00 -24.48
N THR A 4 26.93 -7.91 -25.00
CA THR A 4 26.85 -9.36 -24.72
C THR A 4 27.34 -9.71 -23.33
N SER A 5 28.37 -9.03 -22.81
CA SER A 5 28.86 -9.21 -21.44
C SER A 5 27.89 -8.68 -20.38
N LEU A 6 27.25 -7.54 -20.61
CA LEU A 6 26.26 -6.96 -19.71
C LEU A 6 24.98 -7.82 -19.68
N GLN A 7 24.53 -8.32 -20.83
CA GLN A 7 23.39 -9.25 -20.90
C GLN A 7 23.68 -10.59 -20.19
N ALA A 8 24.88 -11.14 -20.36
CA ALA A 8 25.30 -12.36 -19.67
C ALA A 8 25.46 -12.15 -18.15
N TRP A 9 25.92 -10.97 -17.72
CA TRP A 9 26.00 -10.62 -16.30
C TRP A 9 24.61 -10.43 -15.69
N LEU A 10 23.70 -9.71 -16.36
CA LEU A 10 22.33 -9.51 -15.92
C LEU A 10 21.56 -10.83 -15.84
N SER A 11 21.71 -11.70 -16.82
CA SER A 11 21.02 -13.00 -16.80
C SER A 11 21.51 -13.92 -15.68
N ARG A 12 22.80 -13.90 -15.33
CA ARG A 12 23.33 -14.70 -14.22
C ARG A 12 23.05 -14.11 -12.84
N ASN A 13 23.19 -12.80 -12.66
CA ASN A 13 23.18 -12.19 -11.32
C ASN A 13 21.83 -11.58 -10.93
N VAL A 14 20.95 -11.34 -11.87
CA VAL A 14 19.65 -10.72 -11.61
C VAL A 14 18.49 -11.61 -12.07
N GLU A 15 18.46 -11.99 -13.37
CA GLU A 15 17.34 -12.77 -13.91
C GLU A 15 17.29 -14.19 -13.32
N GLY A 16 18.41 -14.88 -13.21
CA GLY A 16 18.48 -16.24 -12.66
C GLY A 16 17.94 -16.34 -11.23
N PRO A 17 18.47 -15.56 -10.27
CA PRO A 17 17.93 -15.54 -8.91
C PRO A 17 16.47 -15.13 -8.83
N LEU A 18 15.99 -14.19 -9.66
CA LEU A 18 14.58 -13.79 -9.71
C LEU A 18 13.68 -14.87 -10.32
N GLU A 19 14.18 -15.58 -11.36
CA GLU A 19 13.47 -16.74 -11.92
C GLU A 19 13.35 -17.86 -10.89
N ASP A 20 14.39 -18.07 -10.09
CA ASP A 20 14.40 -19.05 -9.01
C ASP A 20 13.37 -18.71 -7.92
N LEU A 21 13.32 -17.44 -7.52
CA LEU A 21 12.34 -16.93 -6.55
C LEU A 21 10.90 -17.02 -7.06
N ALA A 22 10.70 -16.77 -8.35
CA ALA A 22 9.37 -16.79 -8.99
C ALA A 22 8.88 -18.21 -9.33
N GLY A 23 9.79 -19.19 -9.42
CA GLY A 23 9.49 -20.57 -9.85
C GLY A 23 9.38 -20.72 -11.37
N GLY A 24 10.13 -19.91 -12.15
CA GLY A 24 10.25 -20.00 -13.59
C GLY A 24 9.96 -18.70 -14.35
N ARG A 25 10.45 -18.62 -15.60
CA ARG A 25 10.38 -17.41 -16.47
C ARG A 25 8.96 -16.93 -16.76
N ALA A 26 8.04 -17.84 -17.02
CA ALA A 26 6.66 -17.48 -17.34
C ALA A 26 5.98 -16.82 -16.12
N ARG A 27 6.22 -17.36 -14.93
CA ARG A 27 5.71 -16.85 -13.66
C ARG A 27 6.31 -15.50 -13.34
N LEU A 28 7.64 -15.36 -13.46
CA LEU A 28 8.35 -14.09 -13.24
C LEU A 28 7.79 -12.98 -14.14
N ARG A 29 7.56 -13.28 -15.42
CA ARG A 29 7.01 -12.30 -16.36
C ARG A 29 5.64 -11.78 -15.93
N ILE A 30 4.74 -12.65 -15.47
CA ILE A 30 3.41 -12.23 -14.99
C ILE A 30 3.55 -11.42 -13.71
N ILE A 31 4.37 -11.85 -12.75
CA ILE A 31 4.62 -11.13 -11.49
C ILE A 31 5.14 -9.73 -11.80
N LEU A 32 6.13 -9.59 -12.67
CA LEU A 32 6.69 -8.29 -13.06
C LEU A 32 5.67 -7.39 -13.74
N MET A 33 4.84 -7.91 -14.66
CA MET A 33 3.79 -7.11 -15.30
C MET A 33 2.78 -6.59 -14.28
N LEU A 34 2.32 -7.43 -13.35
CA LEU A 34 1.40 -7.03 -12.30
C LEU A 34 2.05 -6.05 -11.30
N ALA A 35 3.33 -6.25 -10.97
CA ALA A 35 4.11 -5.33 -10.15
C ALA A 35 4.29 -3.96 -10.83
N CYS A 36 4.52 -3.93 -12.16
CA CYS A 36 4.61 -2.69 -12.93
C CYS A 36 3.28 -1.90 -12.94
N ILE A 37 2.12 -2.59 -12.93
CA ILE A 37 0.82 -1.91 -12.82
C ILE A 37 0.72 -1.19 -11.48
N LEU A 38 1.06 -1.88 -10.36
CA LEU A 38 1.06 -1.25 -9.03
C LEU A 38 2.13 -0.17 -8.90
N ALA A 39 3.30 -0.36 -9.51
CA ALA A 39 4.35 0.65 -9.54
C ALA A 39 3.87 1.94 -10.24
N LEU A 40 3.18 1.81 -11.36
CA LEU A 40 2.66 2.95 -12.11
C LEU A 40 1.57 3.71 -11.33
N ASP A 41 0.65 2.97 -10.69
CA ASP A 41 -0.37 3.53 -9.79
C ASP A 41 0.26 4.31 -8.62
N SER A 42 1.29 3.74 -8.00
CA SER A 42 1.98 4.36 -6.87
C SER A 42 2.86 5.53 -7.28
N ALA A 43 3.43 5.48 -8.49
CA ALA A 43 4.18 6.60 -9.07
C ALA A 43 3.26 7.81 -9.32
N ASP A 44 2.02 7.60 -9.83
CA ASP A 44 1.04 8.68 -9.97
C ASP A 44 0.70 9.34 -8.63
N LYS A 45 0.40 8.50 -7.63
CA LYS A 45 0.08 9.00 -6.27
C LYS A 45 1.23 9.81 -5.66
N ALA A 46 2.48 9.41 -5.92
CA ALA A 46 3.67 10.14 -5.50
C ALA A 46 3.90 11.42 -6.32
N THR A 47 3.54 11.41 -7.60
CA THR A 47 3.70 12.55 -8.51
C THR A 47 2.96 13.77 -8.01
N LEU A 48 1.69 13.64 -7.61
CA LEU A 48 0.93 14.79 -7.12
C LEU A 48 1.58 15.41 -5.89
N GLY A 49 2.06 14.61 -4.94
CA GLY A 49 2.83 15.09 -3.80
C GLY A 49 4.15 15.76 -4.20
N ALA A 50 4.84 15.19 -5.17
CA ALA A 50 6.09 15.75 -5.68
C ALA A 50 5.91 17.12 -6.36
N VAL A 51 4.84 17.31 -7.13
CA VAL A 51 4.58 18.59 -7.84
C VAL A 51 3.72 19.58 -7.05
N ALA A 52 3.22 19.20 -5.86
CA ALA A 52 2.29 20.00 -5.06
C ALA A 52 2.78 21.45 -4.83
N ALA A 53 4.08 21.61 -4.52
CA ALA A 53 4.66 22.91 -4.28
C ALA A 53 4.70 23.83 -5.52
N GLN A 54 4.68 23.27 -6.72
CA GLN A 54 4.63 24.00 -7.98
C GLN A 54 3.20 24.25 -8.46
N LEU A 55 2.26 23.35 -8.13
CA LEU A 55 0.85 23.53 -8.43
C LEU A 55 0.24 24.74 -7.72
N LYS A 56 0.66 24.99 -6.47
CA LYS A 56 0.15 26.11 -5.67
C LYS A 56 0.23 27.46 -6.37
N PRO A 57 1.40 27.94 -6.81
CA PRO A 57 1.49 29.22 -7.53
C PRO A 57 0.93 29.14 -8.95
N ALA A 58 0.99 27.97 -9.61
CA ALA A 58 0.57 27.81 -11.00
C ALA A 58 -0.95 27.85 -11.19
N LEU A 59 -1.72 27.37 -10.22
CA LEU A 59 -3.18 27.31 -10.25
C LEU A 59 -3.84 28.16 -9.17
N HIS A 60 -3.04 28.92 -8.38
CA HIS A 60 -3.48 29.75 -7.24
C HIS A 60 -4.29 28.95 -6.18
N ILE A 61 -3.81 27.75 -5.86
CA ILE A 61 -4.48 26.81 -4.94
C ILE A 61 -3.74 26.68 -3.60
N ASP A 62 -4.48 26.29 -2.57
CA ASP A 62 -3.96 26.07 -1.24
C ASP A 62 -3.67 24.59 -0.93
N ASN A 63 -3.29 24.27 0.31
CA ASN A 63 -3.02 22.91 0.74
C ASN A 63 -4.30 22.05 0.83
N LEU A 64 -5.46 22.66 1.13
CA LEU A 64 -6.73 21.97 1.16
C LEU A 64 -7.11 21.49 -0.24
N GLU A 65 -6.97 22.35 -1.25
CA GLU A 65 -7.28 22.05 -2.65
C GLU A 65 -6.37 20.96 -3.20
N ILE A 66 -5.07 20.97 -2.85
CA ILE A 66 -4.15 19.85 -3.16
C ILE A 66 -4.64 18.55 -2.50
N GLY A 67 -5.04 18.64 -1.24
CA GLY A 67 -5.60 17.50 -0.52
C GLY A 67 -6.86 16.93 -1.20
N LEU A 68 -7.75 17.79 -1.68
CA LEU A 68 -8.96 17.41 -2.42
C LEU A 68 -8.64 16.74 -3.76
N LEU A 69 -7.60 17.18 -4.48
CA LEU A 69 -7.14 16.51 -5.71
C LEU A 69 -6.68 15.06 -5.46
N VAL A 70 -6.03 14.79 -4.33
CA VAL A 70 -5.68 13.41 -3.93
C VAL A 70 -6.95 12.66 -3.51
N ALA A 71 -7.77 13.27 -2.67
CA ALA A 71 -8.97 12.65 -2.10
C ALA A 71 -9.96 12.20 -3.17
N VAL A 72 -10.23 13.04 -4.19
CA VAL A 72 -11.19 12.70 -5.25
C VAL A 72 -10.77 11.47 -6.04
N THR A 73 -9.46 11.31 -6.31
CA THR A 73 -8.93 10.14 -7.01
C THR A 73 -9.11 8.86 -6.19
N VAL A 74 -8.76 8.90 -4.90
CA VAL A 74 -8.87 7.74 -4.01
C VAL A 74 -10.34 7.40 -3.73
N ALA A 75 -11.18 8.40 -3.48
CA ALA A 75 -12.60 8.21 -3.19
C ALA A 75 -13.36 7.63 -4.39
N SER A 76 -13.16 8.17 -5.59
CA SER A 76 -13.78 7.65 -6.81
C SER A 76 -13.34 6.22 -7.11
N SER A 77 -12.06 5.90 -6.91
CA SER A 77 -11.56 4.52 -7.04
C SER A 77 -12.22 3.60 -6.00
N ALA A 78 -12.30 4.00 -4.73
CA ALA A 78 -12.92 3.20 -3.67
C ALA A 78 -14.38 2.87 -3.96
N LEU A 79 -15.17 3.87 -4.37
CA LEU A 79 -16.58 3.72 -4.69
C LEU A 79 -16.84 2.77 -5.87
N LEU A 80 -15.95 2.77 -6.86
CA LEU A 80 -16.14 2.02 -8.09
C LEU A 80 -15.41 0.66 -8.11
N THR A 81 -14.58 0.37 -7.13
CA THR A 81 -13.88 -0.92 -7.04
C THR A 81 -14.85 -2.11 -7.02
N LEU A 82 -15.98 -2.01 -6.29
CA LEU A 82 -16.96 -3.09 -6.23
C LEU A 82 -17.71 -3.29 -7.57
N PRO A 83 -18.28 -2.26 -8.23
CA PRO A 83 -18.83 -2.38 -9.58
C PRO A 83 -17.84 -2.94 -10.61
N PHE A 84 -16.60 -2.47 -10.59
CA PHE A 84 -15.57 -2.99 -11.51
C PHE A 84 -15.11 -4.41 -11.15
N GLY A 85 -15.19 -4.82 -9.89
CA GLY A 85 -15.00 -6.23 -9.50
C GLY A 85 -16.00 -7.15 -10.22
N ILE A 86 -17.28 -6.76 -10.27
CA ILE A 86 -18.31 -7.50 -11.02
C ILE A 86 -17.99 -7.51 -12.53
N LEU A 87 -17.50 -6.41 -13.07
CA LEU A 87 -17.11 -6.32 -14.48
C LEU A 87 -15.93 -7.24 -14.80
N VAL A 88 -14.93 -7.30 -13.92
CA VAL A 88 -13.78 -8.20 -14.01
C VAL A 88 -14.22 -9.67 -14.01
N ASP A 89 -15.26 -10.02 -13.27
CA ASP A 89 -15.80 -11.38 -13.22
C ASP A 89 -16.51 -11.79 -14.53
N ARG A 90 -16.99 -10.84 -15.33
CA ARG A 90 -17.74 -11.10 -16.56
C ARG A 90 -16.91 -11.03 -17.83
N PHE A 91 -15.93 -10.13 -17.87
CA PHE A 91 -15.14 -9.82 -19.05
C PHE A 91 -13.71 -10.40 -18.98
N ASN A 92 -13.03 -10.40 -20.12
CA ASN A 92 -11.62 -10.80 -20.20
C ASN A 92 -10.75 -9.80 -19.44
N ARG A 93 -10.03 -10.31 -18.40
CA ARG A 93 -9.27 -9.48 -17.44
C ARG A 93 -8.09 -8.77 -18.09
N ARG A 94 -7.41 -9.46 -19.02
CA ARG A 94 -6.32 -8.85 -19.80
C ARG A 94 -6.81 -7.64 -20.58
N ASN A 95 -7.93 -7.79 -21.32
CA ASN A 95 -8.48 -6.69 -22.12
C ASN A 95 -8.97 -5.54 -21.25
N LEU A 96 -9.58 -5.84 -20.09
CA LEU A 96 -9.97 -4.82 -19.11
C LEU A 96 -8.77 -4.06 -18.54
N LEU A 97 -7.68 -4.76 -18.21
CA LEU A 97 -6.44 -4.10 -17.74
C LEU A 97 -5.83 -3.22 -18.82
N VAL A 98 -5.75 -3.72 -20.07
CA VAL A 98 -5.22 -2.94 -21.20
C VAL A 98 -6.06 -1.70 -21.45
N ALA A 99 -7.38 -1.82 -21.50
CA ALA A 99 -8.29 -0.69 -21.68
C ALA A 99 -8.21 0.28 -20.49
N GLY A 100 -8.16 -0.25 -19.26
CA GLY A 100 -8.02 0.55 -18.05
C GLY A 100 -6.72 1.37 -18.06
N ILE A 101 -5.57 0.75 -18.34
CA ILE A 101 -4.29 1.45 -18.37
C ILE A 101 -4.23 2.47 -19.52
N ALA A 102 -4.83 2.17 -20.68
CA ALA A 102 -4.91 3.13 -21.79
C ALA A 102 -5.78 4.34 -21.43
N LEU A 103 -6.96 4.12 -20.84
CA LEU A 103 -7.83 5.21 -20.35
C LEU A 103 -7.17 6.00 -19.22
N TRP A 104 -6.45 5.33 -18.31
CA TRP A 104 -5.65 5.98 -17.28
C TRP A 104 -4.59 6.88 -17.89
N SER A 105 -3.88 6.41 -18.93
CA SER A 105 -2.89 7.23 -19.64
C SER A 105 -3.51 8.46 -20.30
N LEU A 106 -4.71 8.34 -20.88
CA LEU A 106 -5.45 9.48 -21.42
C LEU A 106 -5.85 10.48 -20.32
N ALA A 107 -6.31 10.00 -19.17
CA ALA A 107 -6.60 10.85 -18.01
C ALA A 107 -5.33 11.56 -17.50
N MET A 108 -4.16 10.90 -17.53
CA MET A 108 -2.88 11.54 -17.21
C MET A 108 -2.50 12.64 -18.19
N VAL A 109 -2.71 12.44 -19.50
CA VAL A 109 -2.55 13.53 -20.50
C VAL A 109 -3.48 14.68 -20.17
N TRP A 110 -4.73 14.40 -19.79
CA TRP A 110 -5.69 15.43 -19.39
C TRP A 110 -5.21 16.18 -18.13
N CYS A 111 -4.68 15.51 -17.13
CA CYS A 111 -4.05 16.17 -15.96
C CYS A 111 -2.90 17.11 -16.40
N GLY A 112 -2.03 16.68 -17.31
CA GLY A 112 -0.94 17.50 -17.83
C GLY A 112 -1.40 18.68 -18.68
N ALA A 113 -2.55 18.59 -19.33
CA ALA A 113 -3.16 19.63 -20.14
C ALA A 113 -4.05 20.61 -19.32
N ALA A 114 -4.25 20.38 -18.03
CA ALA A 114 -5.12 21.19 -17.19
C ALA A 114 -4.64 22.65 -17.10
N THR A 115 -5.57 23.59 -17.25
CA THR A 115 -5.32 25.04 -17.19
C THR A 115 -5.93 25.70 -15.95
N SER A 116 -6.85 24.98 -15.25
CA SER A 116 -7.48 25.43 -14.01
C SER A 116 -7.58 24.31 -13.01
N TYR A 117 -7.89 24.67 -11.74
CA TYR A 117 -8.15 23.70 -10.67
C TYR A 117 -9.29 22.76 -11.03
N GLU A 118 -10.40 23.27 -11.55
CA GLU A 118 -11.60 22.49 -11.89
C GLU A 118 -11.31 21.46 -12.98
N THR A 119 -10.52 21.85 -13.99
CA THR A 119 -10.08 20.92 -15.06
C THR A 119 -9.18 19.83 -14.51
N LEU A 120 -8.26 20.17 -13.63
CA LEU A 120 -7.39 19.20 -12.98
C LEU A 120 -8.19 18.27 -12.05
N PHE A 121 -9.15 18.82 -11.29
CA PHE A 121 -10.03 18.06 -10.41
C PHE A 121 -10.89 17.05 -11.21
N ALA A 122 -11.49 17.46 -12.32
CA ALA A 122 -12.24 16.58 -13.21
C ALA A 122 -11.37 15.47 -13.81
N ALA A 123 -10.14 15.80 -14.23
CA ALA A 123 -9.19 14.82 -14.73
C ALA A 123 -8.78 13.81 -13.64
N ARG A 124 -8.58 14.25 -12.39
CA ARG A 124 -8.28 13.40 -11.23
C ARG A 124 -9.45 12.50 -10.83
N LEU A 125 -10.69 13.01 -10.95
CA LEU A 125 -11.90 12.21 -10.77
C LEU A 125 -11.98 11.08 -11.80
N ALA A 126 -11.80 11.41 -13.09
CA ALA A 126 -11.80 10.44 -14.19
C ALA A 126 -10.70 9.38 -14.00
N LEU A 127 -9.52 9.80 -13.57
CA LEU A 127 -8.38 8.94 -13.30
C LEU A 127 -8.71 7.92 -12.19
N GLY A 128 -9.29 8.36 -11.07
CA GLY A 128 -9.70 7.47 -9.98
C GLY A 128 -10.76 6.45 -10.39
N ILE A 129 -11.70 6.83 -11.26
CA ILE A 129 -12.69 5.92 -11.84
C ILE A 129 -12.00 4.76 -12.56
N VAL A 130 -11.04 5.05 -13.40
CA VAL A 130 -10.34 4.04 -14.21
C VAL A 130 -9.43 3.16 -13.35
N MET A 131 -8.78 3.72 -12.33
CA MET A 131 -7.91 2.98 -11.41
C MET A 131 -8.64 1.89 -10.63
N ALA A 132 -9.95 2.01 -10.43
CA ALA A 132 -10.77 1.03 -9.73
C ALA A 132 -10.77 -0.38 -10.39
N ILE A 133 -10.37 -0.50 -11.66
CA ILE A 133 -10.26 -1.79 -12.40
C ILE A 133 -9.05 -2.61 -11.94
N GLY A 134 -7.94 -1.95 -11.57
CA GLY A 134 -6.64 -2.59 -11.38
C GLY A 134 -6.64 -3.65 -10.29
N SER A 135 -7.05 -3.28 -9.07
CA SER A 135 -7.00 -4.16 -7.91
C SER A 135 -7.83 -5.45 -8.06
N PRO A 136 -9.12 -5.43 -8.48
CA PRO A 136 -9.90 -6.64 -8.70
C PRO A 136 -9.32 -7.53 -9.80
N ALA A 137 -8.82 -6.94 -10.88
CA ALA A 137 -8.25 -7.68 -11.99
C ALA A 137 -6.95 -8.40 -11.61
N ILE A 138 -6.06 -7.71 -10.87
CA ILE A 138 -4.82 -8.29 -10.34
C ILE A 138 -5.15 -9.45 -9.39
N ALA A 139 -6.07 -9.25 -8.44
CA ALA A 139 -6.48 -10.28 -7.49
C ALA A 139 -7.03 -11.52 -8.19
N SER A 140 -7.88 -11.33 -9.21
CA SER A 140 -8.47 -12.43 -10.01
C SER A 140 -7.40 -13.18 -10.80
N LEU A 141 -6.45 -12.48 -11.43
CA LEU A 141 -5.33 -13.10 -12.15
C LEU A 141 -4.43 -13.91 -11.22
N ILE A 142 -4.09 -13.39 -10.05
CA ILE A 142 -3.29 -14.12 -9.05
C ILE A 142 -4.03 -15.39 -8.62
N GLY A 143 -5.36 -15.29 -8.38
CA GLY A 143 -6.19 -16.41 -7.99
C GLY A 143 -6.19 -17.56 -9.00
N ASP A 144 -6.15 -17.26 -10.30
CA ASP A 144 -6.19 -18.27 -11.36
C ASP A 144 -4.81 -18.74 -11.82
N CYS A 145 -3.78 -17.90 -11.75
CA CYS A 145 -2.42 -18.25 -12.19
C CYS A 145 -1.64 -19.03 -11.13
N PHE A 146 -1.90 -18.79 -9.82
CA PHE A 146 -1.05 -19.29 -8.74
C PHE A 146 -1.84 -20.15 -7.75
N LYS A 147 -1.15 -21.14 -7.13
CA LYS A 147 -1.73 -22.01 -6.10
C LYS A 147 -2.08 -21.20 -4.84
N ALA A 148 -3.10 -21.63 -4.10
CA ALA A 148 -3.52 -20.94 -2.87
C ALA A 148 -2.39 -20.84 -1.83
N SER A 149 -1.52 -21.86 -1.74
CA SER A 149 -0.39 -21.93 -0.81
C SER A 149 0.72 -20.90 -1.07
N GLU A 150 0.81 -20.35 -2.29
CA GLU A 150 1.88 -19.44 -2.70
C GLU A 150 1.41 -17.99 -2.93
N ARG A 151 0.09 -17.76 -2.94
CA ARG A 151 -0.49 -16.44 -3.26
C ARG A 151 0.04 -15.32 -2.36
N SER A 152 0.22 -15.57 -1.06
CA SER A 152 0.74 -14.56 -0.13
C SER A 152 2.15 -14.10 -0.53
N ARG A 153 3.02 -15.04 -0.92
CA ARG A 153 4.37 -14.74 -1.41
C ARG A 153 4.32 -13.94 -2.73
N ILE A 154 3.48 -14.37 -3.67
CA ILE A 154 3.30 -13.69 -4.96
C ILE A 154 2.76 -12.27 -4.77
N TYR A 155 1.77 -12.08 -3.87
CA TYR A 155 1.30 -10.75 -3.49
C TYR A 155 2.43 -9.89 -2.92
N GLY A 156 3.31 -10.46 -2.08
CA GLY A 156 4.47 -9.75 -1.55
C GLY A 156 5.39 -9.22 -2.66
N TYR A 157 5.68 -10.03 -3.68
CA TYR A 157 6.48 -9.59 -4.82
C TYR A 157 5.79 -8.49 -5.64
N ILE A 158 4.48 -8.57 -5.83
CA ILE A 158 3.71 -7.58 -6.59
C ILE A 158 3.63 -6.27 -5.80
N ILE A 159 3.40 -6.32 -4.49
CA ILE A 159 3.38 -5.14 -3.60
C ILE A 159 4.77 -4.47 -3.51
N SER A 160 5.86 -5.21 -3.68
CA SER A 160 7.20 -4.59 -3.79
C SER A 160 7.28 -3.60 -4.95
N GLY A 161 6.50 -3.83 -6.02
CA GLY A 161 6.33 -2.87 -7.12
C GLY A 161 5.74 -1.53 -6.66
N GLU A 162 4.84 -1.54 -5.68
CA GLU A 162 4.27 -0.31 -5.10
C GLU A 162 5.35 0.57 -4.47
N LEU A 163 6.24 0.00 -3.66
CA LEU A 163 7.34 0.73 -3.04
C LEU A 163 8.32 1.31 -4.07
N ILE A 164 8.67 0.50 -5.07
CA ILE A 164 9.52 0.92 -6.19
C ILE A 164 8.84 2.05 -6.97
N GLY A 165 7.53 1.94 -7.20
CA GLY A 165 6.73 2.94 -7.88
C GLY A 165 6.70 4.28 -7.16
N VAL A 166 6.57 4.29 -5.83
CA VAL A 166 6.67 5.51 -5.01
C VAL A 166 8.02 6.18 -5.20
N ALA A 167 9.12 5.41 -5.12
CA ALA A 167 10.47 5.94 -5.29
C ALA A 167 10.69 6.53 -6.69
N ILE A 168 10.29 5.78 -7.74
CA ILE A 168 10.36 6.25 -9.13
C ILE A 168 9.50 7.51 -9.32
N GLY A 169 8.29 7.53 -8.77
CA GLY A 169 7.38 8.66 -8.83
C GLY A 169 8.00 9.94 -8.27
N PHE A 170 8.58 9.89 -7.09
CA PHE A 170 9.25 11.05 -6.49
C PHE A 170 10.49 11.48 -7.29
N LEU A 171 11.38 10.52 -7.65
CA LEU A 171 12.60 10.84 -8.41
C LEU A 171 12.27 11.43 -9.79
N MET A 172 11.41 10.73 -10.54
CA MET A 172 11.05 11.15 -11.89
C MET A 172 10.32 12.48 -11.84
N SER A 173 9.27 12.57 -11.03
CA SER A 173 8.44 13.77 -10.99
C SER A 173 9.19 14.95 -10.40
N GLY A 174 10.05 14.75 -9.40
CA GLY A 174 10.87 15.82 -8.83
C GLY A 174 11.84 16.42 -9.82
N ASN A 175 12.51 15.59 -10.63
CA ASN A 175 13.46 16.05 -11.65
C ASN A 175 12.76 16.65 -12.88
N VAL A 176 11.75 15.95 -13.39
CA VAL A 176 11.03 16.39 -14.60
C VAL A 176 10.17 17.63 -14.32
N ALA A 177 9.62 17.75 -13.11
CA ALA A 177 8.85 18.92 -12.68
C ALA A 177 9.70 20.20 -12.59
N ALA A 178 11.02 20.09 -12.49
CA ALA A 178 11.90 21.26 -12.60
C ALA A 178 11.74 22.01 -13.93
N LEU A 179 11.35 21.30 -15.00
CA LEU A 179 11.04 21.90 -16.30
C LEU A 179 9.60 22.45 -16.34
N SER A 180 8.64 21.68 -15.89
CA SER A 180 7.23 22.03 -15.80
C SER A 180 6.48 21.02 -14.91
N TRP A 181 5.58 21.49 -14.06
CA TRP A 181 4.72 20.63 -13.26
C TRP A 181 3.80 19.69 -14.10
N ARG A 182 3.60 20.02 -15.38
CA ARG A 182 2.82 19.23 -16.35
C ARG A 182 3.58 18.04 -16.88
N ALA A 183 4.89 18.16 -17.02
CA ALA A 183 5.72 17.15 -17.68
C ALA A 183 5.69 15.75 -17.02
N PRO A 184 5.69 15.60 -15.69
CA PRO A 184 5.57 14.30 -15.05
C PRO A 184 4.30 13.53 -15.44
N PHE A 185 3.16 14.22 -15.58
CA PHE A 185 1.90 13.57 -16.00
C PHE A 185 2.01 13.01 -17.42
N ILE A 186 2.63 13.74 -18.33
CA ILE A 186 2.85 13.29 -19.71
C ILE A 186 3.82 12.11 -19.76
N VAL A 187 4.90 12.14 -18.98
CA VAL A 187 5.87 11.03 -18.91
C VAL A 187 5.18 9.76 -18.40
N LEU A 188 4.38 9.87 -17.33
CA LEU A 188 3.61 8.73 -16.82
C LEU A 188 2.59 8.21 -17.83
N ALA A 189 1.92 9.10 -18.57
CA ALA A 189 1.01 8.71 -19.64
C ALA A 189 1.70 7.86 -20.73
N VAL A 190 2.89 8.28 -21.15
CA VAL A 190 3.69 7.51 -22.13
C VAL A 190 4.10 6.15 -21.56
N LEU A 191 4.60 6.11 -20.32
CA LEU A 191 4.95 4.85 -19.66
C LEU A 191 3.74 3.92 -19.52
N GLY A 192 2.57 4.47 -19.21
CA GLY A 192 1.31 3.72 -19.14
C GLY A 192 0.92 3.11 -20.48
N LEU A 193 1.00 3.87 -21.59
CA LEU A 193 0.72 3.35 -22.93
C LEU A 193 1.70 2.25 -23.33
N LEU A 194 2.98 2.40 -23.01
CA LEU A 194 3.99 1.38 -23.24
C LEU A 194 3.68 0.11 -22.43
N LEU A 195 3.29 0.27 -21.16
CA LEU A 195 2.89 -0.86 -20.32
C LEU A 195 1.63 -1.53 -20.84
N ALA A 196 0.61 -0.77 -21.26
CA ALA A 196 -0.61 -1.32 -21.87
C ALA A 196 -0.30 -2.16 -23.13
N TYR A 197 0.58 -1.63 -24.01
CA TYR A 197 1.04 -2.36 -25.19
C TYR A 197 1.76 -3.66 -24.80
N PHE A 198 2.65 -3.59 -23.79
CA PHE A 198 3.40 -4.76 -23.34
C PHE A 198 2.49 -5.84 -22.71
N ILE A 199 1.52 -5.43 -21.91
CA ILE A 199 0.50 -6.34 -21.33
C ILE A 199 -0.36 -6.95 -22.43
N ALA A 200 -0.80 -6.16 -23.42
CA ALA A 200 -1.59 -6.66 -24.54
C ALA A 200 -0.86 -7.74 -25.35
N ARG A 201 0.46 -7.71 -25.39
CA ARG A 201 1.26 -8.70 -26.15
C ARG A 201 1.66 -9.92 -25.33
N ASN A 202 1.89 -9.76 -24.02
CA ASN A 202 2.62 -10.75 -23.23
C ASN A 202 1.81 -11.34 -22.06
N LEU A 203 0.73 -10.68 -21.58
CA LEU A 203 -0.06 -11.22 -20.49
C LEU A 203 -1.06 -12.27 -21.02
N PRO A 204 -0.96 -13.55 -20.61
CA PRO A 204 -1.97 -14.54 -20.96
C PRO A 204 -3.26 -14.29 -20.20
N GLU A 205 -4.40 -14.68 -20.81
CA GLU A 205 -5.68 -14.77 -20.08
C GLU A 205 -5.85 -16.21 -19.58
N PRO A 206 -5.69 -16.48 -18.28
CA PRO A 206 -5.83 -17.82 -17.74
C PRO A 206 -7.29 -18.26 -17.74
N ARG A 207 -7.54 -19.56 -17.90
CA ARG A 207 -8.88 -20.14 -17.76
C ARG A 207 -9.34 -19.94 -16.30
N ARG A 208 -10.58 -19.52 -16.12
CA ARG A 208 -11.18 -19.27 -14.80
C ARG A 208 -11.30 -20.53 -13.96
N GLY A 209 -11.36 -20.37 -12.63
CA GLY A 209 -11.51 -21.46 -11.68
C GLY A 209 -10.23 -22.25 -11.42
N GLY A 210 -9.06 -21.60 -11.55
CA GLY A 210 -7.77 -22.20 -11.26
C GLY A 210 -7.31 -23.26 -12.27
N ARG A 211 -7.98 -23.37 -13.43
CA ARG A 211 -7.60 -24.31 -14.50
C ARG A 211 -6.41 -23.84 -15.33
N GLY A 212 -6.00 -22.59 -15.16
CA GLY A 212 -4.85 -21.98 -15.84
C GLY A 212 -3.58 -21.89 -14.98
N ARG A 213 -3.48 -22.70 -13.90
CA ARG A 213 -2.35 -22.64 -12.97
C ARG A 213 -1.04 -22.90 -13.67
N LEU A 214 -0.10 -21.99 -13.46
CA LEU A 214 1.28 -22.15 -13.93
C LEU A 214 1.97 -23.19 -13.05
N GLN A 215 2.51 -24.24 -13.67
CA GLN A 215 3.28 -25.26 -12.97
C GLN A 215 4.63 -24.66 -12.52
N GLU A 216 5.06 -25.03 -11.32
CA GLU A 216 6.45 -24.79 -10.89
C GLU A 216 7.37 -25.70 -11.68
N GLU A 217 8.55 -25.17 -12.05
CA GLU A 217 9.59 -26.01 -12.63
C GLU A 217 10.04 -27.06 -11.59
N PRO A 218 10.14 -28.35 -11.96
CA PRO A 218 10.51 -29.42 -11.02
C PRO A 218 11.88 -29.16 -10.39
N GLY A 219 11.99 -29.34 -9.07
CA GLY A 219 13.28 -29.38 -8.37
C GLY A 219 13.63 -28.17 -7.50
N ARG A 220 12.72 -27.17 -7.31
CA ARG A 220 12.99 -26.01 -6.45
C ARG A 220 12.25 -26.10 -5.11
N PRO A 221 12.96 -26.14 -3.97
CA PRO A 221 12.31 -26.25 -2.65
C PRO A 221 11.60 -24.96 -2.29
N VAL A 222 10.32 -25.07 -1.93
CA VAL A 222 9.53 -24.01 -1.32
C VAL A 222 9.98 -23.88 0.14
N HIS A 223 10.51 -22.73 0.56
CA HIS A 223 10.78 -22.47 1.97
C HIS A 223 9.43 -22.35 2.71
N ASP A 224 9.03 -23.43 3.37
CA ASP A 224 7.92 -23.41 4.33
C ASP A 224 8.41 -22.72 5.62
N GLY A 225 8.10 -21.41 5.76
CA GLY A 225 8.33 -20.69 7.02
C GLY A 225 7.45 -21.24 8.14
N VAL A 226 7.85 -21.01 9.39
CA VAL A 226 7.09 -21.41 10.59
C VAL A 226 5.66 -20.89 10.50
N ARG A 227 4.67 -21.77 10.51
CA ARG A 227 3.26 -21.40 10.45
C ARG A 227 2.76 -21.11 11.86
N ILE A 228 2.35 -19.89 12.12
CA ILE A 228 1.80 -19.47 13.42
C ILE A 228 0.65 -20.39 13.89
N ARG A 229 -0.10 -20.93 12.95
CA ARG A 229 -1.21 -21.88 13.21
C ARG A 229 -0.75 -23.17 13.85
N ASP A 230 0.46 -23.63 13.53
CA ASP A 230 1.07 -24.81 14.15
C ASP A 230 1.49 -24.47 15.58
N VAL A 231 2.08 -23.27 15.78
CA VAL A 231 2.47 -22.79 17.13
C VAL A 231 1.26 -22.67 18.05
N VAL A 232 0.15 -22.12 17.55
CA VAL A 232 -1.11 -22.00 18.35
C VAL A 232 -1.68 -23.36 18.71
N ARG A 233 -1.64 -24.29 17.77
CA ARG A 233 -2.11 -25.68 18.01
C ARG A 233 -1.25 -26.39 19.06
N ASP A 234 0.07 -26.24 18.96
CA ASP A 234 1.01 -26.90 19.86
C ASP A 234 0.95 -26.32 21.28
N GLN A 235 0.53 -25.06 21.42
CA GLN A 235 0.29 -24.40 22.72
C GLN A 235 -1.10 -24.67 23.31
N GLY A 236 -1.98 -25.38 22.60
CA GLY A 236 -3.31 -25.73 23.08
C GLY A 236 -4.21 -24.53 23.37
N ILE A 237 -4.12 -23.46 22.57
CA ILE A 237 -4.92 -22.24 22.79
C ILE A 237 -6.37 -22.50 22.37
N ASP A 238 -7.31 -22.26 23.29
CA ASP A 238 -8.73 -22.48 23.05
C ASP A 238 -9.31 -21.47 22.07
N PRO A 239 -10.08 -21.92 21.05
CA PRO A 239 -10.79 -21.07 20.11
C PRO A 239 -12.00 -20.39 20.79
N VAL A 240 -12.54 -19.37 20.15
CA VAL A 240 -13.79 -18.71 20.54
C VAL A 240 -14.96 -19.47 19.91
N GLU A 241 -15.55 -20.42 20.66
CA GLU A 241 -16.59 -21.35 20.19
C GLU A 241 -17.70 -20.71 19.32
N PRO A 242 -18.33 -19.57 19.72
CA PRO A 242 -19.40 -18.93 18.93
C PRO A 242 -18.96 -18.43 17.56
N LEU A 243 -17.65 -18.30 17.33
CA LEU A 243 -17.06 -17.76 16.08
C LEU A 243 -16.50 -18.86 15.17
N ILE A 244 -16.62 -20.13 15.56
CA ILE A 244 -16.17 -21.25 14.72
C ILE A 244 -17.15 -21.43 13.56
N LEU A 245 -16.65 -21.33 12.33
CA LEU A 245 -17.43 -21.60 11.12
C LEU A 245 -17.50 -23.12 10.89
N ARG A 246 -18.72 -23.65 10.90
CA ARG A 246 -18.98 -25.08 10.63
C ARG A 246 -19.41 -25.32 9.19
N ASP A 247 -20.11 -24.35 8.58
CA ASP A 247 -20.51 -24.38 7.18
C ASP A 247 -19.42 -23.85 6.27
N ASP A 248 -19.47 -24.21 4.97
CA ASP A 248 -18.53 -23.73 3.97
C ASP A 248 -18.65 -22.20 3.76
N PRO A 249 -17.64 -21.43 4.20
CA PRO A 249 -17.69 -19.97 4.08
C PRO A 249 -17.75 -19.45 2.65
N ALA A 250 -17.39 -20.28 1.66
CA ALA A 250 -17.47 -19.89 0.24
C ALA A 250 -18.93 -19.66 -0.21
N ARG A 251 -19.89 -20.33 0.43
CA ARG A 251 -21.33 -20.19 0.15
C ARG A 251 -21.99 -19.05 0.91
N MET A 252 -21.28 -18.42 1.85
CA MET A 252 -21.79 -17.31 2.66
C MET A 252 -22.13 -16.11 1.79
N LYS A 253 -23.29 -15.48 1.99
CA LYS A 253 -23.64 -14.21 1.34
C LYS A 253 -22.72 -13.07 1.79
N ILE A 254 -22.65 -11.99 1.03
CA ILE A 254 -21.73 -10.88 1.30
C ILE A 254 -21.97 -10.27 2.68
N TRP A 255 -23.22 -9.96 3.05
CA TRP A 255 -23.53 -9.30 4.31
C TRP A 255 -23.21 -10.14 5.55
N PRO A 256 -23.59 -11.41 5.66
CA PRO A 256 -23.13 -12.29 6.73
C PRO A 256 -21.60 -12.41 6.80
N ALA A 257 -20.91 -12.43 5.67
CA ALA A 257 -19.45 -12.46 5.65
C ALA A 257 -18.85 -11.16 6.25
N VAL A 258 -19.40 -9.98 5.91
CA VAL A 258 -19.00 -8.70 6.50
C VAL A 258 -19.23 -8.70 8.02
N GLN A 259 -20.41 -9.18 8.47
CA GLN A 259 -20.70 -9.28 9.90
C GLN A 259 -19.73 -10.21 10.61
N TYR A 260 -19.41 -11.36 10.02
CA TYR A 260 -18.43 -12.30 10.59
C TYR A 260 -17.03 -11.67 10.67
N VAL A 261 -16.56 -11.03 9.60
CA VAL A 261 -15.26 -10.34 9.59
C VAL A 261 -15.18 -9.29 10.70
N LEU A 262 -16.26 -8.53 10.88
CA LEU A 262 -16.33 -7.51 11.92
C LEU A 262 -16.64 -8.07 13.33
N SER A 263 -17.06 -9.32 13.47
CA SER A 263 -17.24 -9.97 14.78
C SER A 263 -15.92 -10.37 15.43
N LEU A 264 -14.86 -10.61 14.62
CA LEU A 264 -13.53 -10.98 15.14
C LEU A 264 -12.83 -9.77 15.76
N PRO A 265 -12.56 -9.76 17.09
CA PRO A 265 -11.97 -8.60 17.76
C PRO A 265 -10.63 -8.18 17.17
N THR A 266 -9.74 -9.12 16.93
CA THR A 266 -8.42 -8.85 16.34
C THR A 266 -8.53 -8.27 14.93
N TYR A 267 -9.45 -8.79 14.10
CA TYR A 267 -9.59 -8.29 12.74
C TYR A 267 -10.09 -6.83 12.70
N ARG A 268 -11.02 -6.46 13.60
CA ARG A 268 -11.43 -5.05 13.78
C ARG A 268 -10.24 -4.16 14.16
N MET A 269 -9.41 -4.60 15.12
CA MET A 269 -8.22 -3.84 15.52
C MET A 269 -7.23 -3.69 14.38
N LEU A 270 -7.04 -4.74 13.56
CA LEU A 270 -6.20 -4.67 12.36
C LEU A 270 -6.75 -3.71 11.31
N ILE A 271 -8.08 -3.66 11.11
CA ILE A 271 -8.72 -2.68 10.22
C ILE A 271 -8.44 -1.25 10.71
N ILE A 272 -8.72 -0.97 11.99
CA ILE A 272 -8.55 0.35 12.58
C ILE A 272 -7.09 0.79 12.53
N ALA A 273 -6.16 -0.08 12.92
CA ALA A 273 -4.73 0.23 12.89
C ALA A 273 -4.22 0.46 11.46
N SER A 274 -4.68 -0.35 10.49
CA SER A 274 -4.37 -0.14 9.08
C SER A 274 -4.92 1.20 8.58
N ALA A 275 -6.18 1.53 8.88
CA ALA A 275 -6.80 2.78 8.48
C ALA A 275 -6.05 4.00 9.03
N LEU A 276 -5.69 3.99 10.30
CA LEU A 276 -4.93 5.07 10.95
C LEU A 276 -3.49 5.18 10.41
N GLY A 277 -2.82 4.05 10.19
CA GLY A 277 -1.48 4.01 9.61
C GLY A 277 -1.44 4.56 8.19
N TYR A 278 -2.35 4.08 7.33
CA TYR A 278 -2.48 4.58 5.96
C TYR A 278 -3.00 6.02 5.87
N PHE A 279 -3.85 6.45 6.82
CA PHE A 279 -4.26 7.84 6.97
C PHE A 279 -3.04 8.73 7.11
N TYR A 280 -2.18 8.48 8.10
CA TYR A 280 -0.98 9.28 8.33
C TYR A 280 -0.01 9.20 7.13
N PHE A 281 0.24 7.99 6.62
CA PHE A 281 1.14 7.77 5.50
C PHE A 281 0.73 8.55 4.24
N THR A 282 -0.57 8.59 3.93
CA THR A 282 -1.08 9.30 2.75
C THR A 282 -0.95 10.81 2.89
N GLY A 283 -1.25 11.38 4.06
CA GLY A 283 -1.04 12.80 4.35
C GLY A 283 0.44 13.19 4.27
N LEU A 284 1.30 12.40 4.92
CA LEU A 284 2.75 12.61 4.86
C LEU A 284 3.25 12.59 3.40
N ARG A 285 2.90 11.56 2.64
CA ARG A 285 3.32 11.43 1.23
C ARG A 285 2.86 12.59 0.36
N THR A 286 1.68 13.14 0.62
CA THR A 286 1.13 14.26 -0.13
C THR A 286 1.90 15.55 0.11
N PHE A 287 2.30 15.82 1.35
CA PHE A 287 2.84 17.12 1.73
C PHE A 287 4.35 17.11 2.08
N VAL A 288 5.02 15.95 2.08
CA VAL A 288 6.43 15.84 2.47
C VAL A 288 7.36 16.72 1.64
N VAL A 289 7.15 16.83 0.32
CA VAL A 289 7.99 17.68 -0.55
C VAL A 289 7.74 19.17 -0.26
N VAL A 290 6.47 19.56 -0.02
CA VAL A 290 6.11 20.92 0.39
C VAL A 290 6.77 21.26 1.72
N PHE A 291 6.72 20.36 2.69
CA PHE A 291 7.40 20.49 3.97
C PHE A 291 8.91 20.64 3.81
N MET A 292 9.57 19.75 3.05
CA MET A 292 11.01 19.79 2.84
C MET A 292 11.47 21.09 2.21
N ARG A 293 10.71 21.64 1.28
CA ARG A 293 11.00 22.93 0.65
C ARG A 293 10.81 24.10 1.62
N GLY A 294 9.73 24.09 2.39
CA GLY A 294 9.42 25.19 3.31
C GLY A 294 10.26 25.18 4.58
N HIS A 295 10.57 24.00 5.14
CA HIS A 295 11.27 23.88 6.43
C HIS A 295 12.80 23.90 6.29
N PHE A 296 13.35 23.26 5.24
CA PHE A 296 14.79 23.15 5.01
C PHE A 296 15.31 23.98 3.83
N ASP A 297 14.46 24.79 3.20
CA ASP A 297 14.79 25.63 2.02
C ASP A 297 15.45 24.84 0.87
N LEU A 298 14.94 23.64 0.60
CA LEU A 298 15.46 22.77 -0.43
C LEU A 298 14.83 23.06 -1.79
N SER A 299 15.63 22.88 -2.85
CA SER A 299 15.08 22.87 -4.21
C SER A 299 14.10 21.72 -4.42
N GLN A 300 13.25 21.82 -5.45
CA GLN A 300 12.30 20.76 -5.82
C GLN A 300 12.99 19.41 -6.01
N THR A 301 14.07 19.39 -6.80
CA THR A 301 14.85 18.18 -7.10
C THR A 301 15.50 17.61 -5.84
N ALA A 302 16.13 18.46 -5.02
CA ALA A 302 16.75 18.03 -3.76
C ALA A 302 15.74 17.43 -2.80
N SER A 303 14.57 18.05 -2.62
CA SER A 303 13.49 17.54 -1.77
C SER A 303 13.00 16.16 -2.22
N SER A 304 12.71 16.02 -3.52
CA SER A 304 12.22 14.74 -4.07
C SER A 304 13.25 13.63 -3.99
N THR A 305 14.52 13.94 -4.27
CA THR A 305 15.63 12.97 -4.13
C THR A 305 15.81 12.55 -2.68
N PHE A 306 15.75 13.49 -1.74
CA PHE A 306 15.93 13.21 -0.33
C PHE A 306 14.79 12.35 0.24
N VAL A 307 13.56 12.57 -0.20
CA VAL A 307 12.41 11.70 0.17
C VAL A 307 12.67 10.25 -0.26
N VAL A 308 13.29 10.02 -1.42
CA VAL A 308 13.65 8.65 -1.85
C VAL A 308 14.76 8.06 -0.97
N VAL A 309 15.75 8.85 -0.61
CA VAL A 309 16.81 8.39 0.32
C VAL A 309 16.21 8.01 1.68
N ILE A 310 15.28 8.81 2.21
CA ILE A 310 14.52 8.45 3.42
C ILE A 310 13.70 7.18 3.19
N GLY A 311 13.12 7.01 2.01
CA GLY A 311 12.36 5.81 1.61
C GLY A 311 13.16 4.51 1.68
N LEU A 312 14.49 4.55 1.56
CA LEU A 312 15.34 3.38 1.83
C LEU A 312 15.23 2.92 3.29
N GLY A 313 14.98 3.85 4.20
CA GLY A 313 14.65 3.52 5.60
C GLY A 313 13.38 2.67 5.70
N ALA A 314 12.35 2.97 4.91
CA ALA A 314 11.12 2.18 4.88
C ALA A 314 11.40 0.74 4.39
N ILE A 315 12.21 0.56 3.37
CA ILE A 315 12.63 -0.76 2.88
C ILE A 315 13.38 -1.53 3.96
N ALA A 316 14.35 -0.88 4.61
CA ALA A 316 15.08 -1.49 5.72
C ALA A 316 14.12 -1.89 6.86
N GLY A 317 13.17 -1.03 7.21
CA GLY A 317 12.14 -1.31 8.21
C GLY A 317 11.28 -2.52 7.86
N VAL A 318 10.80 -2.61 6.62
CA VAL A 318 10.03 -3.76 6.10
C VAL A 318 10.80 -5.07 6.30
N LEU A 319 12.08 -5.10 5.92
CA LEU A 319 12.92 -6.30 6.02
C LEU A 319 13.19 -6.68 7.48
N VAL A 320 13.55 -5.70 8.30
CA VAL A 320 13.88 -5.93 9.72
C VAL A 320 12.67 -6.41 10.50
N THR A 321 11.51 -5.75 10.34
CA THR A 321 10.32 -6.11 11.11
C THR A 321 9.67 -7.41 10.65
N GLY A 322 9.71 -7.70 9.33
CA GLY A 322 9.29 -9.00 8.80
C GLY A 322 10.11 -10.13 9.42
N TYR A 323 11.45 -10.03 9.34
CA TYR A 323 12.36 -11.00 9.94
C TYR A 323 12.18 -11.13 11.45
N LEU A 324 12.05 -9.99 12.17
CA LEU A 324 11.88 -9.99 13.63
C LEU A 324 10.56 -10.65 14.04
N ALA A 325 9.46 -10.35 13.35
CA ALA A 325 8.16 -10.95 13.62
C ALA A 325 8.20 -12.47 13.43
N ASP A 326 8.74 -12.95 12.31
CA ASP A 326 8.82 -14.39 12.02
C ASP A 326 9.75 -15.11 13.01
N ARG A 327 10.89 -14.51 13.39
CA ARG A 327 11.79 -15.07 14.39
C ARG A 327 11.16 -15.16 15.78
N MET A 328 10.34 -14.17 16.15
CA MET A 328 9.62 -14.19 17.45
C MET A 328 8.50 -15.21 17.44
N VAL A 329 7.78 -15.39 16.33
CA VAL A 329 6.79 -16.46 16.15
C VAL A 329 7.46 -17.83 16.26
N ALA A 330 8.60 -18.03 15.60
CA ALA A 330 9.37 -19.27 15.70
C ALA A 330 9.84 -19.60 17.13
N LYS A 331 9.98 -18.59 18.00
CA LYS A 331 10.25 -18.75 19.43
C LYS A 331 8.99 -18.96 20.29
N GLY A 332 7.84 -19.21 19.66
CA GLY A 332 6.57 -19.48 20.36
C GLY A 332 5.79 -18.23 20.79
N ARG A 333 6.22 -17.01 20.41
CA ARG A 333 5.49 -15.78 20.74
C ARG A 333 4.37 -15.54 19.73
N VAL A 334 3.17 -16.05 20.00
CA VAL A 334 2.03 -15.95 19.07
C VAL A 334 1.68 -14.51 18.72
N SER A 335 1.61 -13.59 19.71
CA SER A 335 1.27 -12.18 19.48
C SER A 335 2.40 -11.34 18.87
N ALA A 336 3.50 -11.96 18.41
CA ALA A 336 4.69 -11.24 17.94
C ALA A 336 4.37 -10.28 16.77
N ARG A 337 3.54 -10.69 15.82
CA ARG A 337 3.18 -9.86 14.67
C ARG A 337 2.50 -8.55 15.08
N MET A 338 1.57 -8.62 16.01
CA MET A 338 0.89 -7.44 16.56
C MET A 338 1.86 -6.55 17.34
N SER A 339 2.71 -7.13 18.18
CA SER A 339 3.66 -6.40 19.02
C SER A 339 4.77 -5.72 18.20
N VAL A 340 5.28 -6.40 17.16
CA VAL A 340 6.29 -5.82 16.26
C VAL A 340 5.70 -4.68 15.43
N GLY A 341 4.48 -4.84 14.91
CA GLY A 341 3.79 -3.77 14.19
C GLY A 341 3.53 -2.55 15.07
N ALA A 342 3.10 -2.74 16.33
CA ALA A 342 2.93 -1.68 17.30
C ALA A 342 4.26 -0.98 17.63
N GLY A 343 5.33 -1.76 17.87
CA GLY A 343 6.67 -1.22 18.12
C GLY A 343 7.21 -0.40 16.96
N ALA A 344 6.93 -0.81 15.72
CA ALA A 344 7.30 -0.08 14.52
C ALA A 344 6.58 1.29 14.44
N TYR A 345 5.27 1.36 14.74
CA TYR A 345 4.55 2.63 14.80
C TYR A 345 5.05 3.53 15.96
N PHE A 346 5.32 2.97 17.15
CA PHE A 346 5.91 3.77 18.24
C PHE A 346 7.28 4.32 17.87
N LEU A 347 8.12 3.51 17.20
CA LEU A 347 9.42 3.97 16.69
C LEU A 347 9.25 5.11 15.69
N ALA A 348 8.26 5.00 14.78
CA ALA A 348 7.94 6.05 13.82
C ALA A 348 7.53 7.34 14.53
N VAL A 349 6.62 7.28 15.51
CA VAL A 349 6.19 8.45 16.31
C VAL A 349 7.38 9.08 17.03
N ALA A 350 8.17 8.28 17.74
CA ALA A 350 9.33 8.76 18.51
C ALA A 350 10.39 9.44 17.63
N ALA A 351 10.58 8.94 16.41
CA ALA A 351 11.55 9.50 15.47
C ALA A 351 10.99 10.69 14.67
N LEU A 352 9.69 10.74 14.36
CA LEU A 352 9.09 11.87 13.64
C LEU A 352 9.10 13.16 14.46
N VAL A 353 8.94 13.09 15.78
CA VAL A 353 8.97 14.28 16.63
C VAL A 353 10.27 15.08 16.46
N PRO A 354 11.48 14.53 16.71
CA PRO A 354 12.71 15.27 16.46
C PRO A 354 12.94 15.58 14.98
N ALA A 355 12.49 14.69 14.06
CA ALA A 355 12.64 14.92 12.63
C ALA A 355 11.93 16.20 12.14
N MET A 356 10.78 16.56 12.76
CA MET A 356 10.00 17.76 12.40
C MET A 356 10.45 19.02 13.14
N LEU A 357 11.08 18.88 14.33
CA LEU A 357 11.47 20.00 15.16
C LEU A 357 12.89 20.50 14.89
N LEU A 358 13.76 19.66 14.33
CA LEU A 358 15.16 20.02 14.10
C LEU A 358 15.30 20.97 12.89
N PRO A 359 16.01 22.10 13.05
CA PRO A 359 16.08 23.14 12.02
C PRO A 359 17.05 22.80 10.85
N LYS A 360 17.96 21.85 11.06
CA LYS A 360 18.98 21.47 10.06
C LYS A 360 18.72 20.08 9.51
N LEU A 361 18.67 19.98 8.18
CA LEU A 361 18.45 18.70 7.47
C LEU A 361 19.41 17.59 7.92
N GLY A 362 20.71 17.89 8.07
CA GLY A 362 21.70 16.89 8.48
C GLY A 362 21.44 16.29 9.86
N MET A 363 20.81 17.04 10.77
CA MET A 363 20.41 16.55 12.09
C MET A 363 19.07 15.80 12.05
N ALA A 364 18.14 16.25 11.20
CA ALA A 364 16.81 15.64 11.05
C ALA A 364 16.85 14.33 10.23
N ALA A 365 17.76 14.23 9.26
CA ALA A 365 17.86 13.11 8.32
C ALA A 365 17.92 11.71 8.97
N PRO A 366 18.74 11.45 9.99
CA PRO A 366 18.77 10.15 10.66
C PRO A 366 17.40 9.78 11.27
N PHE A 367 16.73 10.76 11.89
CA PHE A 367 15.41 10.56 12.48
C PHE A 367 14.35 10.31 11.41
N MET A 368 14.40 11.02 10.28
CA MET A 368 13.51 10.78 9.13
C MET A 368 13.69 9.37 8.56
N PHE A 369 14.94 8.91 8.45
CA PHE A 369 15.26 7.55 8.00
C PHE A 369 14.68 6.49 8.94
N ILE A 370 14.88 6.66 10.26
CA ILE A 370 14.34 5.76 11.29
C ILE A 370 12.80 5.80 11.28
N ALA A 371 12.21 6.98 11.15
CA ALA A 371 10.77 7.17 11.08
C ALA A 371 10.15 6.47 9.88
N ALA A 372 10.77 6.61 8.70
CA ALA A 372 10.36 5.88 7.51
C ALA A 372 10.46 4.36 7.70
N GLY A 373 11.52 3.91 8.39
CA GLY A 373 11.69 2.51 8.78
C GLY A 373 10.56 2.01 9.69
N GLY A 374 10.16 2.80 10.67
CA GLY A 374 9.03 2.48 11.55
C GLY A 374 7.70 2.44 10.78
N LEU A 375 7.44 3.44 9.93
CA LEU A 375 6.22 3.51 9.11
C LEU A 375 6.12 2.31 8.14
N GLY A 376 7.13 2.08 7.33
CA GLY A 376 7.16 0.97 6.38
C GLY A 376 7.17 -0.39 7.09
N GLY A 377 7.91 -0.49 8.19
CA GLY A 377 8.06 -1.71 8.97
C GLY A 377 6.80 -2.18 9.69
N ALA A 378 5.78 -1.33 9.87
CA ALA A 378 4.52 -1.75 10.47
C ALA A 378 3.67 -2.61 9.53
N PHE A 379 3.77 -2.43 8.21
CA PHE A 379 2.90 -3.10 7.24
C PHE A 379 3.07 -4.63 7.18
N PRO A 380 4.28 -5.21 7.01
CA PRO A 380 4.42 -6.66 6.84
C PRO A 380 3.84 -7.49 7.99
N PRO A 381 4.14 -7.20 9.27
CA PRO A 381 3.57 -7.98 10.37
C PRO A 381 2.05 -7.80 10.50
N VAL A 382 1.50 -6.61 10.22
CA VAL A 382 0.05 -6.35 10.24
C VAL A 382 -0.64 -7.09 9.10
N ASP A 383 -0.06 -7.08 7.90
CA ASP A 383 -0.60 -7.79 6.74
C ASP A 383 -0.54 -9.31 6.89
N ALA A 384 0.49 -9.84 7.53
CA ALA A 384 0.54 -11.26 7.86
C ALA A 384 -0.49 -11.63 8.94
N ALA A 385 -0.63 -10.82 9.99
CA ALA A 385 -1.56 -11.08 11.09
C ALA A 385 -3.02 -11.20 10.62
N ARG A 386 -3.45 -10.42 9.63
CA ARG A 386 -4.82 -10.49 9.10
C ARG A 386 -5.14 -11.80 8.39
N LEU A 387 -4.14 -12.43 7.74
CA LEU A 387 -4.32 -13.72 7.09
C LEU A 387 -4.39 -14.86 8.10
N ASP A 388 -3.72 -14.71 9.25
CA ASP A 388 -3.69 -15.73 10.29
C ASP A 388 -5.04 -15.89 11.00
N VAL A 389 -5.72 -14.77 11.29
CA VAL A 389 -6.98 -14.74 12.05
C VAL A 389 -8.21 -15.00 11.18
N MET A 390 -8.03 -15.22 9.88
CA MET A 390 -9.15 -15.38 8.94
C MET A 390 -9.11 -16.73 8.24
N HIS A 391 -10.30 -17.37 8.11
CA HIS A 391 -10.45 -18.56 7.30
C HIS A 391 -10.03 -18.31 5.85
N SER A 392 -9.23 -19.22 5.25
CA SER A 392 -8.63 -19.03 3.92
C SER A 392 -9.63 -18.72 2.79
N ARG A 393 -10.85 -19.26 2.87
CA ARG A 393 -11.92 -18.98 1.89
C ARG A 393 -12.60 -17.61 2.04
N LEU A 394 -12.32 -16.88 3.12
CA LEU A 394 -12.84 -15.53 3.37
C LEU A 394 -11.80 -14.43 3.13
N TRP A 395 -10.53 -14.75 2.83
CA TRP A 395 -9.47 -13.74 2.68
C TRP A 395 -9.85 -12.61 1.72
N GLY A 396 -10.44 -12.93 0.56
CA GLY A 396 -10.83 -11.90 -0.41
C GLY A 396 -11.93 -10.96 0.11
N ARG A 397 -12.95 -11.51 0.80
CA ARG A 397 -14.04 -10.70 1.38
C ARG A 397 -13.56 -9.86 2.55
N ALA A 398 -12.75 -10.45 3.42
CA ALA A 398 -12.14 -9.76 4.55
C ALA A 398 -11.23 -8.61 4.07
N GLU A 399 -10.44 -8.84 3.02
CA GLU A 399 -9.64 -7.81 2.38
C GLU A 399 -10.51 -6.70 1.76
N GLY A 400 -11.62 -7.05 1.13
CA GLY A 400 -12.58 -6.07 0.60
C GLY A 400 -13.12 -5.14 1.68
N VAL A 401 -13.54 -5.70 2.84
CA VAL A 401 -14.02 -4.90 3.99
C VAL A 401 -12.91 -3.97 4.50
N ARG A 402 -11.70 -4.49 4.71
CA ARG A 402 -10.56 -3.70 5.18
C ARG A 402 -10.22 -2.59 4.20
N SER A 403 -10.05 -2.95 2.92
CA SER A 403 -9.63 -2.00 1.89
C SER A 403 -10.60 -0.85 1.73
N THR A 404 -11.92 -1.09 1.81
CA THR A 404 -12.92 -0.02 1.76
C THR A 404 -12.70 0.99 2.88
N ILE A 405 -12.51 0.54 4.13
CA ILE A 405 -12.31 1.42 5.29
C ILE A 405 -10.96 2.16 5.17
N VAL A 406 -9.91 1.46 4.74
CA VAL A 406 -8.58 2.04 4.54
C VAL A 406 -8.61 3.10 3.44
N TYR A 407 -9.28 2.87 2.32
CA TYR A 407 -9.38 3.85 1.24
C TYR A 407 -10.19 5.09 1.66
N LEU A 408 -11.25 4.94 2.45
CA LEU A 408 -11.96 6.06 3.03
C LEU A 408 -11.06 6.90 3.95
N ALA A 409 -10.27 6.25 4.78
CA ALA A 409 -9.29 6.94 5.63
C ALA A 409 -8.19 7.65 4.81
N GLN A 410 -7.68 7.00 3.75
CA GLN A 410 -6.73 7.60 2.83
C GLN A 410 -7.32 8.81 2.08
N ALA A 411 -8.58 8.74 1.64
CA ALA A 411 -9.24 9.85 0.96
C ALA A 411 -9.47 11.04 1.90
N ALA A 412 -9.80 10.79 3.17
CA ALA A 412 -10.00 11.84 4.16
C ALA A 412 -8.69 12.52 4.60
N SER A 413 -7.55 11.82 4.52
CA SER A 413 -6.28 12.27 5.08
C SER A 413 -5.77 13.57 4.46
N PRO A 414 -5.50 13.69 3.14
CA PRO A 414 -4.88 14.88 2.58
C PRO A 414 -5.72 16.16 2.75
N PRO A 415 -7.06 16.14 2.60
CA PRO A 415 -7.87 17.31 2.90
C PRO A 415 -7.78 17.75 4.37
N LEU A 416 -7.77 16.79 5.31
CA LEU A 416 -7.65 17.11 6.73
C LEU A 416 -6.28 17.69 7.07
N PHE A 417 -5.20 17.15 6.51
CA PHE A 417 -3.84 17.72 6.65
C PHE A 417 -3.79 19.12 6.03
N GLY A 418 -4.34 19.31 4.83
CA GLY A 418 -4.39 20.60 4.15
C GLY A 418 -5.19 21.62 4.93
N TRP A 419 -6.40 21.26 5.37
CA TRP A 419 -7.26 22.13 6.18
C TRP A 419 -6.60 22.54 7.50
N LEU A 420 -6.01 21.59 8.24
CA LEU A 420 -5.33 21.89 9.49
C LEU A 420 -4.10 22.77 9.25
N SER A 421 -3.34 22.53 8.19
CA SER A 421 -2.21 23.38 7.80
C SER A 421 -2.63 24.82 7.48
N SER A 422 -3.77 24.99 6.80
CA SER A 422 -4.32 26.31 6.49
C SER A 422 -4.86 27.01 7.74
N LEU A 423 -5.54 26.28 8.63
CA LEU A 423 -6.04 26.79 9.90
C LEU A 423 -4.91 27.31 10.81
N LEU A 424 -3.83 26.54 10.92
CA LEU A 424 -2.67 26.90 11.75
C LEU A 424 -1.81 28.00 11.10
N GLY A 425 -1.86 28.16 9.77
CA GLY A 425 -1.13 29.20 9.03
C GLY A 425 -1.85 30.54 8.90
N GLY A 426 -3.18 30.57 9.04
CA GLY A 426 -4.03 31.73 8.75
C GLY A 426 -4.11 32.80 9.85
N ASN A 427 -3.67 32.52 11.08
CA ASN A 427 -3.62 33.51 12.16
C ASN A 427 -2.16 33.83 12.48
N GLY A 428 -1.53 34.78 11.79
CA GLY A 428 -0.30 35.52 12.18
C GLY A 428 0.55 35.04 13.38
N GLY A 429 0.53 33.76 13.69
CA GLY A 429 1.17 33.13 14.82
C GLY A 429 2.58 32.70 14.48
N THR A 430 3.54 33.34 15.14
CA THR A 430 4.95 33.01 15.22
C THR A 430 5.15 31.50 15.38
N GLY A 431 5.57 30.83 14.30
CA GLY A 431 6.04 29.45 14.37
C GLY A 431 7.19 29.35 15.36
N PHE A 432 7.15 28.34 16.21
CA PHE A 432 8.22 28.01 17.15
C PHE A 432 9.49 27.71 16.32
N GLY A 433 10.39 28.70 16.25
CA GLY A 433 11.64 28.56 15.49
C GLY A 433 12.03 29.71 14.59
N ALA A 434 11.25 30.80 14.48
CA ALA A 434 11.65 31.97 13.72
C ALA A 434 12.66 32.82 14.56
N SER A 435 13.92 32.38 14.59
CA SER A 435 15.03 33.26 14.98
C SER A 435 15.45 34.12 13.78
N GLY A 436 15.04 35.39 13.80
CA GLY A 436 15.73 36.53 13.26
C GLY A 436 16.25 36.50 11.83
N GLY A 437 15.54 37.20 10.95
CA GLY A 437 16.02 37.62 9.64
C GLY A 437 14.99 38.49 8.93
N ALA A 438 14.97 39.78 9.26
CA ALA A 438 14.23 40.79 8.56
C ALA A 438 14.80 40.96 7.14
N ASN A 439 14.24 40.31 6.14
CA ASN A 439 14.29 40.74 4.75
C ASN A 439 13.05 40.23 4.02
N GLY A 440 12.20 41.17 3.62
CA GLY A 440 10.93 40.92 2.94
C GLY A 440 11.14 40.31 1.57
N GLY A 441 11.06 39.00 1.48
CA GLY A 441 10.84 38.22 0.28
C GLY A 441 9.58 37.41 0.49
N ALA A 442 8.68 37.40 -0.50
CA ALA A 442 7.41 36.68 -0.45
C ALA A 442 7.60 35.25 0.08
N GLN A 443 7.28 35.02 1.36
CA GLN A 443 7.27 33.70 1.96
C GLN A 443 6.15 32.90 1.33
N SER A 444 6.54 32.07 0.39
CA SER A 444 5.72 31.10 -0.29
C SER A 444 5.00 30.22 0.77
N GLY A 445 3.71 30.42 0.90
CA GLY A 445 2.69 29.74 1.67
C GLY A 445 2.84 28.26 1.99
N GLY A 446 3.83 27.93 2.82
CA GLY A 446 3.84 26.67 3.55
C GLY A 446 3.16 26.93 4.88
N GLY A 447 1.88 26.74 5.03
CA GLY A 447 1.22 26.76 6.35
C GLY A 447 2.05 25.90 7.33
N ASN A 448 1.82 26.00 8.63
CA ASN A 448 2.56 25.29 9.67
C ASN A 448 2.43 23.76 9.52
N LEU A 449 3.05 23.21 8.42
CA LEU A 449 3.02 21.77 8.09
C LEU A 449 3.77 20.95 9.15
N ASP A 450 4.80 21.49 9.79
CA ASP A 450 5.52 20.92 10.92
C ASP A 450 4.57 20.61 12.09
N ILE A 451 3.80 21.60 12.52
CA ILE A 451 2.81 21.43 13.58
C ILE A 451 1.69 20.50 13.12
N THR A 452 1.25 20.61 11.85
CA THR A 452 0.23 19.73 11.29
C THR A 452 0.68 18.26 11.36
N PHE A 453 1.89 17.95 10.92
CA PHE A 453 2.43 16.60 11.00
C PHE A 453 2.52 16.11 12.45
N LEU A 454 2.96 16.95 13.40
CA LEU A 454 3.05 16.59 14.80
C LEU A 454 1.67 16.31 15.42
N VAL A 455 0.66 17.13 15.15
CA VAL A 455 -0.70 16.89 15.64
C VAL A 455 -1.27 15.58 15.06
N MET A 456 -1.06 15.35 13.79
CA MET A 456 -1.55 14.13 13.13
C MET A 456 -0.83 12.84 13.55
N LEU A 457 0.33 12.93 14.28
CA LEU A 457 0.99 11.76 14.89
C LEU A 457 0.09 11.01 15.87
N VAL A 458 -0.95 11.67 16.40
CA VAL A 458 -1.96 11.03 17.25
C VAL A 458 -2.57 9.82 16.55
N ALA A 459 -2.75 9.85 15.22
CA ALA A 459 -3.26 8.72 14.46
C ALA A 459 -2.30 7.52 14.49
N LEU A 460 -0.98 7.74 14.33
CA LEU A 460 0.01 6.66 14.43
C LEU A 460 0.13 6.10 15.84
N PHE A 461 0.12 6.98 16.84
CA PHE A 461 0.13 6.58 18.23
C PHE A 461 -1.10 5.72 18.56
N ALA A 462 -2.29 6.15 18.14
CA ALA A 462 -3.52 5.38 18.28
C ALA A 462 -3.43 4.03 17.56
N ALA A 463 -2.87 3.98 16.33
CA ALA A 463 -2.65 2.73 15.61
C ALA A 463 -1.78 1.74 16.41
N ALA A 464 -0.68 2.23 17.01
CA ALA A 464 0.21 1.42 17.84
C ALA A 464 -0.53 0.85 19.08
N VAL A 465 -1.29 1.71 19.77
CA VAL A 465 -2.09 1.29 20.94
C VAL A 465 -3.14 0.26 20.55
N VAL A 466 -3.85 0.47 19.44
CA VAL A 466 -4.86 -0.47 18.92
C VAL A 466 -4.24 -1.83 18.62
N LEU A 467 -3.04 -1.88 18.03
CA LEU A 467 -2.33 -3.15 17.79
C LEU A 467 -1.96 -3.84 19.12
N LEU A 468 -1.50 -3.11 20.13
CA LEU A 468 -1.21 -3.70 21.45
C LEU A 468 -2.46 -4.27 22.13
N VAL A 469 -3.59 -3.57 22.02
CA VAL A 469 -4.88 -4.07 22.54
C VAL A 469 -5.30 -5.34 21.79
N GLY A 470 -5.20 -5.32 20.44
CA GLY A 470 -5.51 -6.45 19.60
C GLY A 470 -4.58 -7.67 19.81
N ALA A 471 -3.35 -7.45 20.31
CA ALA A 471 -2.43 -8.53 20.64
C ALA A 471 -2.96 -9.49 21.72
N ARG A 472 -3.92 -9.03 22.55
CA ARG A 472 -4.54 -9.86 23.61
C ARG A 472 -5.53 -10.88 23.04
N SER A 473 -6.31 -10.51 22.03
CA SER A 473 -7.29 -11.39 21.39
C SER A 473 -6.69 -12.26 20.28
N TYR A 474 -5.55 -11.84 19.74
CA TYR A 474 -4.93 -12.45 18.57
C TYR A 474 -4.71 -13.96 18.66
N PRO A 475 -4.16 -14.54 19.77
CA PRO A 475 -3.96 -15.99 19.85
C PRO A 475 -5.26 -16.79 19.73
N ARG A 476 -6.32 -16.31 20.39
CA ARG A 476 -7.65 -16.95 20.36
C ARG A 476 -8.31 -16.87 18.99
N ASP A 477 -8.19 -15.73 18.31
CA ASP A 477 -8.75 -15.53 16.97
C ASP A 477 -8.00 -16.40 15.93
N VAL A 478 -6.66 -16.58 16.07
CA VAL A 478 -5.91 -17.55 15.26
C VAL A 478 -6.37 -18.99 15.53
N ALA A 479 -6.57 -19.36 16.79
CA ALA A 479 -7.11 -20.68 17.17
C ALA A 479 -8.50 -20.91 16.55
N THR A 480 -9.36 -19.88 16.56
CA THR A 480 -10.70 -19.90 15.95
C THR A 480 -10.63 -20.11 14.42
N ALA A 481 -9.70 -19.46 13.74
CA ALA A 481 -9.48 -19.66 12.31
C ALA A 481 -9.04 -21.11 12.00
N VAL A 482 -8.14 -21.68 12.84
CA VAL A 482 -7.69 -23.08 12.72
C VAL A 482 -8.83 -24.05 12.96
N ALA A 483 -9.63 -23.84 14.02
CA ALA A 483 -10.79 -24.66 14.34
C ALA A 483 -11.84 -24.63 13.21
N SER A 484 -12.12 -23.44 12.67
CA SER A 484 -13.03 -23.25 11.53
C SER A 484 -12.55 -23.99 10.28
N GLU A 485 -11.25 -23.98 9.97
CA GLU A 485 -10.71 -24.71 8.81
C GLU A 485 -10.80 -26.24 8.98
N ARG A 486 -10.69 -26.76 10.23
CA ARG A 486 -10.89 -28.18 10.51
C ARG A 486 -12.36 -28.55 10.36
N ALA A 487 -13.26 -27.83 11.05
CA ALA A 487 -14.70 -28.11 11.01
C ALA A 487 -15.26 -28.10 9.59
N THR A 488 -14.84 -27.15 8.76
CA THR A 488 -15.29 -27.09 7.35
C THR A 488 -14.71 -28.20 6.48
N LYS A 489 -13.51 -28.71 6.75
CA LYS A 489 -12.94 -29.88 6.06
C LYS A 489 -13.66 -31.18 6.45
N ASP A 490 -13.93 -31.35 7.74
CA ASP A 490 -14.63 -32.54 8.26
C ASP A 490 -16.05 -32.61 7.70
N ALA A 491 -16.78 -31.49 7.66
CA ALA A 491 -18.10 -31.40 7.03
C ALA A 491 -18.10 -31.74 5.54
N GLN A 492 -17.04 -31.36 4.81
CA GLN A 492 -16.89 -31.70 3.36
C GLN A 492 -16.56 -33.19 3.17
N GLY A 493 -15.74 -33.76 4.04
CA GLY A 493 -15.42 -35.18 4.03
C GLY A 493 -16.67 -36.04 4.26
N ALA A 494 -17.49 -35.67 5.25
CA ALA A 494 -18.77 -36.37 5.55
C ALA A 494 -19.75 -36.27 4.34
N GLN A 495 -19.87 -35.10 3.71
CA GLN A 495 -20.72 -34.97 2.52
C GLN A 495 -20.23 -35.79 1.31
N GLN A 496 -18.92 -35.98 1.14
CA GLN A 496 -18.35 -36.82 0.07
C GLN A 496 -18.55 -38.32 0.32
N ASN A 497 -18.58 -38.70 1.59
CA ASN A 497 -18.79 -40.10 2.02
C ASN A 497 -20.27 -40.49 2.17
N GLY A 498 -21.22 -39.58 1.93
CA GLY A 498 -22.66 -39.84 1.97
C GLY A 498 -23.22 -39.94 3.41
N GLU A 499 -22.49 -39.51 4.43
CA GLU A 499 -22.98 -39.44 5.81
C GLU A 499 -23.83 -38.16 5.99
N PRO A 500 -25.01 -38.24 6.64
CA PRO A 500 -25.82 -37.09 6.96
C PRO A 500 -25.08 -36.17 7.95
N ALA A 501 -25.06 -34.85 7.65
CA ALA A 501 -24.41 -33.81 8.44
C ALA A 501 -25.13 -33.58 9.77
#